data_1e69afcbd298f8c340c44dbb4e2e5077
#
_entry.id   1e69afcbd298f8c340c44dbb4e2e5077
#
_cell.length_a   1.000
_cell.length_b   1.000
_cell.length_c   1.000
_cell.angle_alpha   90.00
_cell.angle_beta   90.00
_cell.angle_gamma   90.00
#
_symmetry.space_group_name_H-M   'P 1'
#
loop_
_entity.id
_entity.type
_entity.pdbx_description
1 polymer ?
#
loop_
_entity_poly.entity_id
_entity_poly.type
_entity_poly.pdbx_seq_one_letter_code
_entity_poly.pdbx_strand_id
1 'polypeptide(L)'
;YRGDDARLNVGPKGFTGEKYGGASYWDTEAYCLPFYLATHPPHVAEQLLRYRFNQLGKAIENAEKLGFREGAALYPMVTMNGEECHNEWEITFEEIHRNGAMVLALRNFETYTGDDTYLSNEGVQVAVAVARFWAQRVHWSEHRGAYVMLGVTGPNEYENNVNNNWYTNHLAAWCLKYAAELVGRFEAEVSADAVSYTHLTLPTKWWG
;
A
#
# COMPACT_ATOMS: atom_id res chain seq x y z
N TYR A 1 -21.26 4.08 -5.77
CA TYR A 1 -20.75 3.13 -4.77
C TYR A 1 -21.57 3.26 -3.49
N ARG A 2 -22.06 2.16 -2.95
CA ARG A 2 -22.95 2.15 -1.77
C ARG A 2 -22.23 1.73 -0.49
N GLY A 3 -21.09 1.06 -0.60
CA GLY A 3 -20.31 0.59 0.55
C GLY A 3 -20.90 -0.60 1.30
N ASP A 4 -21.72 -1.40 0.62
CA ASP A 4 -22.40 -2.54 1.24
C ASP A 4 -21.66 -3.88 0.95
N ASP A 5 -20.65 -3.87 0.10
CA ASP A 5 -19.99 -5.10 -0.38
C ASP A 5 -18.49 -4.87 -0.61
N ALA A 6 -17.67 -5.60 0.16
CA ALA A 6 -16.22 -5.56 0.08
C ALA A 6 -15.63 -6.16 -1.22
N ARG A 7 -16.45 -6.73 -2.09
CA ARG A 7 -16.03 -7.20 -3.42
C ARG A 7 -16.05 -6.08 -4.46
N LEU A 8 -16.67 -4.94 -4.12
CA LEU A 8 -16.85 -3.82 -5.03
C LEU A 8 -15.89 -2.69 -4.69
N ASN A 9 -15.42 -2.00 -5.72
CA ASN A 9 -14.58 -0.83 -5.62
C ASN A 9 -15.16 0.32 -6.41
N VAL A 10 -14.53 1.48 -6.29
CA VAL A 10 -14.77 2.65 -7.12
C VAL A 10 -13.52 2.94 -7.95
N GLY A 11 -13.70 3.13 -9.25
CA GLY A 11 -12.58 3.46 -10.14
C GLY A 11 -12.00 4.86 -9.88
N PRO A 12 -10.88 5.22 -10.53
CA PRO A 12 -10.12 6.45 -10.25
C PRO A 12 -10.88 7.74 -10.52
N LYS A 13 -11.94 7.67 -11.32
CA LYS A 13 -12.83 8.80 -11.60
C LYS A 13 -14.11 8.79 -10.74
N GLY A 14 -14.15 8.03 -9.68
CA GLY A 14 -15.33 7.88 -8.83
C GLY A 14 -16.49 7.24 -9.59
N PHE A 15 -17.71 7.74 -9.36
CA PHE A 15 -18.91 7.18 -9.97
C PHE A 15 -19.02 7.42 -11.50
N THR A 16 -18.17 8.28 -12.06
CA THR A 16 -18.11 8.54 -13.50
C THR A 16 -17.20 7.58 -14.25
N GLY A 17 -16.91 6.43 -13.68
CA GLY A 17 -15.87 5.46 -14.01
C GLY A 17 -15.87 4.81 -15.40
N GLU A 18 -16.47 5.44 -16.40
CA GLU A 18 -16.42 5.00 -17.81
C GLU A 18 -15.01 4.97 -18.39
N LYS A 19 -14.16 5.90 -17.96
CA LYS A 19 -12.75 5.87 -18.28
C LYS A 19 -12.03 4.85 -17.38
N TYR A 20 -11.03 4.22 -17.93
CA TYR A 20 -10.24 3.15 -17.29
C TYR A 20 -11.05 1.90 -16.94
N GLY A 21 -12.20 1.70 -17.62
CA GLY A 21 -13.00 0.48 -17.49
C GLY A 21 -13.57 0.20 -16.09
N GLY A 22 -13.58 1.19 -15.19
CA GLY A 22 -13.96 1.00 -13.79
C GLY A 22 -12.97 0.20 -12.97
N ALA A 23 -11.77 -0.07 -13.49
CA ALA A 23 -10.72 -0.77 -12.76
C ALA A 23 -10.22 0.03 -11.57
N SER A 24 -9.67 -0.66 -10.59
CA SER A 24 -9.10 -0.06 -9.39
C SER A 24 -7.69 0.42 -9.64
N TYR A 25 -7.43 1.65 -9.20
CA TYR A 25 -6.12 2.30 -9.16
C TYR A 25 -5.84 2.78 -7.74
N TRP A 26 -4.62 3.22 -7.46
CA TRP A 26 -4.25 3.81 -6.17
C TRP A 26 -4.99 5.12 -5.86
N ASP A 27 -5.57 5.77 -6.86
CA ASP A 27 -6.44 6.94 -6.72
C ASP A 27 -7.62 6.68 -5.78
N THR A 28 -8.13 5.47 -5.75
CA THR A 28 -9.22 5.11 -4.83
C THR A 28 -8.80 5.32 -3.39
N GLU A 29 -7.62 4.84 -3.01
CA GLU A 29 -7.08 4.97 -1.66
C GLU A 29 -6.63 6.39 -1.36
N ALA A 30 -5.95 7.04 -2.31
CA ALA A 30 -5.38 8.36 -2.10
C ALA A 30 -6.41 9.48 -2.12
N TYR A 31 -7.45 9.39 -2.96
CA TYR A 31 -8.35 10.50 -3.24
C TYR A 31 -9.82 10.19 -3.01
N CYS A 32 -10.31 9.00 -3.38
CA CYS A 32 -11.72 8.67 -3.23
C CYS A 32 -12.05 8.31 -1.77
N LEU A 33 -11.21 7.55 -1.10
CA LEU A 33 -11.44 7.14 0.28
C LEU A 33 -11.57 8.32 1.25
N PRO A 34 -10.72 9.37 1.21
CA PRO A 34 -10.92 10.57 2.01
C PRO A 34 -12.25 11.27 1.77
N PHE A 35 -12.74 11.28 0.53
CA PHE A 35 -14.07 11.82 0.22
C PHE A 35 -15.18 11.03 0.94
N TYR A 36 -15.13 9.70 0.89
CA TYR A 36 -16.11 8.86 1.58
C TYR A 36 -16.02 9.00 3.09
N LEU A 37 -14.83 9.09 3.66
CA LEU A 37 -14.63 9.34 5.09
C LEU A 37 -15.25 10.67 5.55
N ALA A 38 -15.17 11.71 4.71
CA ALA A 38 -15.69 13.03 5.04
C ALA A 38 -17.22 13.17 4.85
N THR A 39 -17.84 12.32 4.02
CA THR A 39 -19.22 12.53 3.54
C THR A 39 -20.18 11.38 3.82
N HIS A 40 -19.68 10.22 4.21
CA HIS A 40 -20.47 9.00 4.42
C HIS A 40 -20.17 8.36 5.78
N PRO A 41 -21.02 7.45 6.25
CA PRO A 41 -20.70 6.65 7.43
C PRO A 41 -19.42 5.84 7.24
N PRO A 42 -18.63 5.62 8.31
CA PRO A 42 -17.31 4.98 8.22
C PRO A 42 -17.29 3.63 7.51
N HIS A 43 -18.34 2.82 7.66
CA HIS A 43 -18.42 1.49 7.03
C HIS A 43 -18.29 1.55 5.51
N VAL A 44 -18.66 2.66 4.87
CA VAL A 44 -18.54 2.82 3.40
C VAL A 44 -17.07 2.86 2.98
N ALA A 45 -16.24 3.59 3.70
CA ALA A 45 -14.79 3.63 3.47
C ALA A 45 -14.12 2.31 3.88
N GLU A 46 -14.60 1.69 4.98
CA GLU A 46 -14.10 0.38 5.43
C GLU A 46 -14.24 -0.70 4.36
N GLN A 47 -15.36 -0.72 3.61
CA GLN A 47 -15.51 -1.69 2.52
C GLN A 47 -14.46 -1.52 1.41
N LEU A 48 -13.98 -0.32 1.15
CA LEU A 48 -12.88 -0.07 0.22
C LEU A 48 -11.56 -0.64 0.75
N LEU A 49 -11.31 -0.53 2.06
CA LEU A 49 -10.14 -1.15 2.70
C LEU A 49 -10.25 -2.67 2.67
N ARG A 50 -11.41 -3.23 2.97
CA ARG A 50 -11.66 -4.68 2.90
C ARG A 50 -11.52 -5.22 1.48
N TYR A 51 -11.89 -4.46 0.47
CA TYR A 51 -11.62 -4.82 -0.93
C TYR A 51 -10.14 -5.08 -1.16
N ARG A 52 -9.25 -4.20 -0.67
CA ARG A 52 -7.80 -4.40 -0.80
C ARG A 52 -7.28 -5.52 0.09
N PHE A 53 -7.81 -5.66 1.30
CA PHE A 53 -7.46 -6.80 2.16
C PHE A 53 -7.79 -8.13 1.50
N ASN A 54 -8.94 -8.27 0.88
CA ASN A 54 -9.34 -9.48 0.14
C ASN A 54 -8.40 -9.82 -1.02
N GLN A 55 -7.61 -8.87 -1.49
CA GLN A 55 -6.63 -9.03 -2.55
C GLN A 55 -5.18 -9.15 -2.04
N LEU A 56 -4.97 -9.20 -0.72
CA LEU A 56 -3.63 -9.26 -0.14
C LEU A 56 -2.83 -10.48 -0.65
N GLY A 57 -3.45 -11.65 -0.73
CA GLY A 57 -2.82 -12.84 -1.29
C GLY A 57 -2.32 -12.64 -2.72
N LYS A 58 -3.10 -11.95 -3.56
CA LYS A 58 -2.69 -11.62 -4.94
C LYS A 58 -1.56 -10.59 -4.98
N ALA A 59 -1.56 -9.63 -4.07
CA ALA A 59 -0.47 -8.66 -3.96
C ALA A 59 0.85 -9.34 -3.53
N ILE A 60 0.78 -10.36 -2.69
CA ILE A 60 1.94 -11.21 -2.32
C ILE A 60 2.42 -12.00 -3.54
N GLU A 61 1.53 -12.69 -4.26
CA GLU A 61 1.88 -13.39 -5.51
C GLU A 61 2.54 -12.45 -6.54
N ASN A 62 2.05 -11.21 -6.67
CA ASN A 62 2.65 -10.20 -7.55
C ASN A 62 4.09 -9.86 -7.14
N ALA A 63 4.34 -9.68 -5.86
CA ALA A 63 5.69 -9.41 -5.36
C ALA A 63 6.61 -10.64 -5.57
N GLU A 64 6.12 -11.84 -5.33
CA GLU A 64 6.89 -13.08 -5.52
C GLU A 64 7.33 -13.29 -6.97
N LYS A 65 6.49 -12.94 -7.95
CA LYS A 65 6.84 -12.96 -9.39
C LYS A 65 8.05 -12.06 -9.71
N LEU A 66 8.26 -11.01 -8.92
CA LEU A 66 9.39 -10.07 -9.04
C LEU A 66 10.58 -10.45 -8.15
N GLY A 67 10.51 -11.57 -7.44
CA GLY A 67 11.60 -12.09 -6.60
C GLY A 67 11.54 -11.68 -5.14
N PHE A 68 10.54 -10.90 -4.71
CA PHE A 68 10.32 -10.59 -3.29
C PHE A 68 9.87 -11.84 -2.54
N ARG A 69 10.07 -11.88 -1.22
CA ARG A 69 9.87 -13.05 -0.37
C ARG A 69 9.16 -12.67 0.94
N GLU A 70 8.92 -13.67 1.78
CA GLU A 70 8.49 -13.50 3.18
C GLU A 70 7.18 -12.73 3.33
N GLY A 71 6.24 -12.94 2.41
CA GLY A 71 4.94 -12.27 2.45
C GLY A 71 5.01 -10.76 2.14
N ALA A 72 6.06 -10.30 1.45
CA ALA A 72 6.09 -8.96 0.87
C ALA A 72 4.96 -8.81 -0.15
N ALA A 73 4.20 -7.72 -0.10
CA ALA A 73 3.09 -7.48 -1.00
C ALA A 73 3.34 -6.28 -1.92
N LEU A 74 3.06 -6.44 -3.21
CA LEU A 74 2.99 -5.36 -4.19
C LEU A 74 1.61 -5.36 -4.84
N TYR A 75 0.78 -4.43 -4.44
CA TYR A 75 -0.54 -4.26 -5.04
C TYR A 75 -0.41 -3.89 -6.52
N PRO A 76 -1.27 -4.43 -7.40
CA PRO A 76 -1.23 -4.11 -8.82
C PRO A 76 -1.48 -2.63 -9.07
N MET A 77 -0.95 -2.10 -10.17
CA MET A 77 -1.20 -0.73 -10.59
C MET A 77 -2.65 -0.57 -11.01
N VAL A 78 -3.14 -1.51 -11.81
CA VAL A 78 -4.52 -1.56 -12.30
C VAL A 78 -5.09 -2.94 -12.06
N THR A 79 -6.25 -3.02 -11.45
CA THR A 79 -6.87 -4.33 -11.19
C THR A 79 -8.39 -4.30 -11.12
N MET A 80 -8.99 -5.46 -11.40
CA MET A 80 -10.39 -5.74 -11.11
C MET A 80 -10.54 -6.72 -9.94
N ASN A 81 -9.62 -7.67 -9.80
CA ASN A 81 -9.71 -8.81 -8.90
C ASN A 81 -8.41 -9.12 -8.13
N GLY A 82 -7.44 -8.20 -8.15
CA GLY A 82 -6.11 -8.41 -7.56
C GLY A 82 -5.02 -8.80 -8.56
N GLU A 83 -5.39 -9.22 -9.77
CA GLU A 83 -4.41 -9.45 -10.85
C GLU A 83 -4.00 -8.11 -11.49
N GLU A 84 -2.73 -7.98 -11.90
CA GLU A 84 -2.27 -6.82 -12.65
C GLU A 84 -2.87 -6.82 -14.06
N CYS A 85 -3.63 -5.78 -14.39
CA CYS A 85 -4.32 -5.64 -15.68
C CYS A 85 -3.63 -4.66 -16.63
N HIS A 86 -2.55 -4.02 -16.21
CA HIS A 86 -1.86 -3.00 -17.02
C HIS A 86 -0.81 -3.59 -17.98
N ASN A 87 -0.77 -4.91 -18.12
CA ASN A 87 0.15 -5.63 -18.99
C ASN A 87 1.63 -5.43 -18.62
N GLU A 88 2.50 -5.44 -19.64
CA GLU A 88 3.96 -5.40 -19.51
C GLU A 88 4.53 -3.97 -19.61
N TRP A 89 3.73 -2.95 -19.42
CA TRP A 89 4.23 -1.58 -19.45
C TRP A 89 5.15 -1.30 -18.26
N GLU A 90 6.32 -0.74 -18.52
CA GLU A 90 7.38 -0.54 -17.53
C GLU A 90 6.91 0.24 -16.30
N ILE A 91 6.00 1.20 -16.47
CA ILE A 91 5.44 2.00 -15.39
C ILE A 91 4.79 1.15 -14.29
N THR A 92 4.30 -0.05 -14.60
CA THR A 92 3.76 -0.98 -13.61
C THR A 92 4.80 -1.44 -12.59
N PHE A 93 6.07 -1.43 -12.96
CA PHE A 93 7.18 -1.83 -12.10
C PHE A 93 7.89 -0.64 -11.45
N GLU A 94 7.66 0.56 -11.95
CA GLU A 94 8.31 1.80 -11.50
C GLU A 94 7.43 2.63 -10.56
N GLU A 95 6.12 2.70 -10.80
CA GLU A 95 5.16 3.44 -9.95
C GLU A 95 4.79 2.68 -8.67
N ILE A 96 5.79 2.27 -7.95
CA ILE A 96 5.60 1.48 -6.71
C ILE A 96 5.07 2.29 -5.54
N HIS A 97 5.04 3.61 -5.63
CA HIS A 97 4.41 4.48 -4.64
C HIS A 97 2.92 4.15 -4.41
N ARG A 98 2.23 3.54 -5.38
CA ARG A 98 0.87 3.04 -5.23
C ARG A 98 0.69 2.12 -4.02
N ASN A 99 1.73 1.37 -3.70
CA ASN A 99 1.76 0.47 -2.55
C ASN A 99 1.64 1.23 -1.22
N GLY A 100 2.24 2.41 -1.15
CA GLY A 100 2.13 3.28 0.00
C GLY A 100 0.74 3.91 0.17
N ALA A 101 -0.01 4.09 -0.92
CA ALA A 101 -1.38 4.58 -0.86
C ALA A 101 -2.31 3.63 -0.08
N MET A 102 -2.05 2.31 -0.13
CA MET A 102 -2.78 1.32 0.66
C MET A 102 -2.63 1.60 2.15
N VAL A 103 -1.42 1.85 2.60
CA VAL A 103 -1.12 2.16 4.01
C VAL A 103 -1.63 3.55 4.41
N LEU A 104 -1.54 4.52 3.51
CA LEU A 104 -2.11 5.87 3.74
C LEU A 104 -3.63 5.81 3.97
N ALA A 105 -4.32 4.95 3.24
CA ALA A 105 -5.75 4.75 3.41
C ALA A 105 -6.09 4.20 4.81
N LEU A 106 -5.30 3.28 5.33
CA LEU A 106 -5.44 2.77 6.71
C LEU A 106 -5.30 3.90 7.74
N ARG A 107 -4.25 4.73 7.60
CA ARG A 107 -4.03 5.87 8.48
C ARG A 107 -5.15 6.91 8.41
N ASN A 108 -5.65 7.20 7.22
CA ASN A 108 -6.78 8.10 7.05
C ASN A 108 -8.03 7.55 7.75
N PHE A 109 -8.33 6.26 7.57
CA PHE A 109 -9.46 5.62 8.23
C PHE A 109 -9.35 5.75 9.76
N GLU A 110 -8.21 5.38 10.34
CA GLU A 110 -7.94 5.52 11.76
C GLU A 110 -8.14 6.96 12.25
N THR A 111 -7.55 7.92 11.53
CA THR A 111 -7.58 9.33 11.92
C THR A 111 -8.98 9.92 11.91
N TYR A 112 -9.80 9.55 10.93
CA TYR A 112 -11.16 10.08 10.77
C TYR A 112 -12.17 9.39 11.68
N THR A 113 -12.01 8.10 11.94
CA THR A 113 -13.01 7.32 12.68
C THR A 113 -12.68 7.16 14.15
N GLY A 114 -11.39 7.14 14.50
CA GLY A 114 -10.93 6.76 15.83
C GLY A 114 -11.17 5.27 16.15
N ASP A 115 -11.50 4.44 15.16
CA ASP A 115 -11.81 3.02 15.31
C ASP A 115 -10.64 2.17 14.78
N ASP A 116 -10.06 1.39 15.68
CA ASP A 116 -8.93 0.48 15.39
C ASP A 116 -9.35 -0.97 15.20
N THR A 117 -10.64 -1.28 15.26
CA THR A 117 -11.12 -2.66 15.14
C THR A 117 -10.71 -3.30 13.82
N TYR A 118 -10.85 -2.56 12.72
CA TYR A 118 -10.38 -3.01 11.40
C TYR A 118 -8.84 -3.09 11.33
N LEU A 119 -8.17 -2.09 11.93
CA LEU A 119 -6.69 -2.02 11.86
C LEU A 119 -6.03 -3.15 12.64
N SER A 120 -6.51 -3.47 13.83
CA SER A 120 -5.93 -4.52 14.68
C SER A 120 -6.01 -5.92 14.04
N ASN A 121 -7.03 -6.15 13.22
CA ASN A 121 -7.27 -7.46 12.58
C ASN A 121 -6.71 -7.53 11.15
N GLU A 122 -7.28 -6.71 10.26
CA GLU A 122 -7.04 -6.81 8.82
C GLU A 122 -5.99 -5.78 8.36
N GLY A 123 -6.09 -4.55 8.84
CA GLY A 123 -5.24 -3.44 8.41
C GLY A 123 -3.77 -3.64 8.72
N VAL A 124 -3.44 -4.18 9.89
CA VAL A 124 -2.05 -4.47 10.29
C VAL A 124 -1.38 -5.47 9.33
N GLN A 125 -2.11 -6.46 8.83
CA GLN A 125 -1.58 -7.45 7.88
C GLN A 125 -1.20 -6.78 6.56
N VAL A 126 -2.05 -5.88 6.05
CA VAL A 126 -1.75 -5.10 4.84
C VAL A 126 -0.52 -4.21 5.06
N ALA A 127 -0.48 -3.47 6.17
CA ALA A 127 0.63 -2.58 6.47
C ALA A 127 1.97 -3.32 6.59
N VAL A 128 1.99 -4.47 7.27
CA VAL A 128 3.19 -5.30 7.43
C VAL A 128 3.66 -5.88 6.10
N ALA A 129 2.75 -6.42 5.28
CA ALA A 129 3.10 -6.98 3.98
C ALA A 129 3.67 -5.91 3.02
N VAL A 130 3.10 -4.71 3.02
CA VAL A 130 3.63 -3.56 2.28
C VAL A 130 4.97 -3.11 2.83
N ALA A 131 5.15 -3.07 4.15
CA ALA A 131 6.42 -2.72 4.77
C ALA A 131 7.55 -3.72 4.40
N ARG A 132 7.25 -5.02 4.33
CA ARG A 132 8.18 -6.05 3.85
C ARG A 132 8.63 -5.81 2.40
N PHE A 133 7.71 -5.40 1.55
CA PHE A 133 8.06 -5.00 0.19
C PHE A 133 9.05 -3.82 0.19
N TRP A 134 8.77 -2.77 0.94
CA TRP A 134 9.66 -1.61 1.02
C TRP A 134 11.03 -1.95 1.58
N ALA A 135 11.09 -2.77 2.63
CA ALA A 135 12.35 -3.21 3.25
C ALA A 135 13.24 -3.99 2.26
N GLN A 136 12.64 -4.79 1.37
CA GLN A 136 13.37 -5.55 0.36
C GLN A 136 13.65 -4.75 -0.92
N ARG A 137 12.87 -3.69 -1.20
CA ARG A 137 12.99 -2.88 -2.41
C ARG A 137 14.16 -1.90 -2.36
N VAL A 138 14.54 -1.46 -1.19
CA VAL A 138 15.68 -0.57 -0.97
C VAL A 138 16.98 -1.37 -0.80
N HIS A 139 18.12 -0.75 -1.09
CA HIS A 139 19.42 -1.34 -0.79
C HIS A 139 20.38 -0.30 -0.21
N TRP A 140 21.33 -0.78 0.55
CA TRP A 140 22.36 0.06 1.14
C TRP A 140 23.37 0.49 0.09
N SER A 141 23.68 1.76 0.01
CA SER A 141 24.74 2.33 -0.82
C SER A 141 25.92 2.72 0.04
N GLU A 142 27.01 1.98 -0.03
CA GLU A 142 28.26 2.31 0.67
C GLU A 142 28.77 3.71 0.31
N HIS A 143 28.68 4.07 -0.98
CA HIS A 143 29.13 5.37 -1.47
C HIS A 143 28.34 6.54 -0.86
N ARG A 144 27.05 6.35 -0.61
CA ARG A 144 26.18 7.39 -0.02
C ARG A 144 26.04 7.27 1.50
N GLY A 145 26.46 6.17 2.08
CA GLY A 145 26.21 5.85 3.49
C GLY A 145 24.71 5.86 3.84
N ALA A 146 23.86 5.50 2.90
CA ALA A 146 22.40 5.59 3.02
C ALA A 146 21.68 4.51 2.20
N TYR A 147 20.44 4.21 2.56
CA TYR A 147 19.56 3.41 1.71
C TYR A 147 19.12 4.20 0.48
N VAL A 148 19.08 3.53 -0.66
CA VAL A 148 18.69 4.09 -1.96
C VAL A 148 17.60 3.26 -2.61
N MET A 149 16.79 3.91 -3.43
CA MET A 149 15.77 3.29 -4.26
C MET A 149 15.99 3.74 -5.71
N LEU A 150 16.26 2.78 -6.59
CA LEU A 150 16.63 3.03 -7.98
C LEU A 150 15.51 2.66 -8.93
N GLY A 151 15.44 3.33 -10.08
CA GLY A 151 14.52 2.99 -11.15
C GLY A 151 13.06 3.05 -10.72
N VAL A 152 12.57 4.22 -10.33
CA VAL A 152 11.17 4.45 -9.95
C VAL A 152 10.58 5.61 -10.73
N THR A 153 9.27 5.61 -10.87
CA THR A 153 8.47 6.73 -11.37
C THR A 153 7.60 7.23 -10.23
N GLY A 154 7.66 8.52 -9.95
CA GLY A 154 6.78 9.16 -8.97
C GLY A 154 5.41 9.50 -9.57
N PRO A 155 4.53 10.22 -8.83
CA PRO A 155 3.24 10.66 -9.34
C PRO A 155 3.33 11.60 -10.56
N ASN A 156 4.48 12.22 -10.78
CA ASN A 156 4.78 12.91 -12.02
C ASN A 156 5.36 11.92 -13.03
N GLU A 157 4.51 11.34 -13.85
CA GLU A 157 4.85 10.30 -14.82
C GLU A 157 5.77 10.78 -15.97
N TYR A 158 6.01 12.09 -16.09
CA TYR A 158 7.00 12.64 -17.04
C TYR A 158 8.46 12.41 -16.59
N GLU A 159 8.67 12.13 -15.32
CA GLU A 159 9.99 11.78 -14.76
C GLU A 159 10.02 10.29 -14.40
N ASN A 160 10.11 9.45 -15.42
CA ASN A 160 10.17 8.01 -15.25
C ASN A 160 11.60 7.51 -15.06
N ASN A 161 11.72 6.32 -14.49
CA ASN A 161 12.98 5.60 -14.27
C ASN A 161 14.05 6.44 -13.56
N VAL A 162 13.65 7.20 -12.55
CA VAL A 162 14.56 8.05 -11.77
C VAL A 162 15.01 7.36 -10.49
N ASN A 163 16.14 7.80 -9.96
CA ASN A 163 16.67 7.29 -8.70
C ASN A 163 16.30 8.20 -7.53
N ASN A 164 15.90 7.60 -6.43
CA ASN A 164 15.60 8.31 -5.18
C ASN A 164 14.53 9.40 -5.35
N ASN A 165 13.45 9.07 -6.06
CA ASN A 165 12.31 9.97 -6.13
C ASN A 165 11.83 10.33 -4.71
N TRP A 166 11.71 11.64 -4.44
CA TRP A 166 11.42 12.13 -3.10
C TRP A 166 10.08 11.59 -2.56
N TYR A 167 9.03 11.62 -3.38
CA TYR A 167 7.70 11.18 -2.98
C TYR A 167 7.71 9.70 -2.61
N THR A 168 8.27 8.86 -3.48
CA THR A 168 8.36 7.41 -3.28
C THR A 168 9.18 7.07 -2.04
N ASN A 169 10.35 7.70 -1.86
CA ASN A 169 11.21 7.48 -0.71
C ASN A 169 10.55 7.92 0.60
N HIS A 170 9.90 9.09 0.59
CA HIS A 170 9.21 9.62 1.77
C HIS A 170 8.07 8.69 2.19
N LEU A 171 7.26 8.28 1.23
CA LEU A 171 6.12 7.39 1.47
C LEU A 171 6.57 6.01 1.97
N ALA A 172 7.64 5.45 1.38
CA ALA A 172 8.22 4.18 1.83
C ALA A 172 8.70 4.26 3.29
N ALA A 173 9.46 5.30 3.64
CA ALA A 173 9.94 5.51 5.00
C ALA A 173 8.80 5.69 6.00
N TRP A 174 7.76 6.43 5.60
CA TRP A 174 6.58 6.62 6.42
C TRP A 174 5.81 5.30 6.62
N CYS A 175 5.60 4.51 5.56
CA CYS A 175 4.94 3.20 5.66
C CYS A 175 5.67 2.26 6.62
N LEU A 176 7.00 2.20 6.54
CA LEU A 176 7.81 1.38 7.45
C LEU A 176 7.62 1.78 8.91
N LYS A 177 7.60 3.09 9.20
CA LYS A 177 7.38 3.61 10.55
C LYS A 177 5.97 3.30 11.06
N TYR A 178 4.97 3.55 10.22
CA TYR A 178 3.58 3.31 10.60
C TYR A 178 3.27 1.82 10.80
N ALA A 179 3.81 0.95 9.96
CA ALA A 179 3.67 -0.50 10.16
C ALA A 179 4.30 -0.95 11.48
N ALA A 180 5.49 -0.43 11.83
CA ALA A 180 6.13 -0.72 13.11
C ALA A 180 5.29 -0.20 14.31
N GLU A 181 4.68 0.97 14.18
CA GLU A 181 3.75 1.52 15.18
C GLU A 181 2.54 0.60 15.37
N LEU A 182 1.90 0.17 14.27
CA LEU A 182 0.74 -0.74 14.34
C LEU A 182 1.11 -2.09 14.98
N VAL A 183 2.24 -2.67 14.61
CA VAL A 183 2.70 -3.91 15.24
C VAL A 183 2.90 -3.72 16.74
N GLY A 184 3.59 -2.66 17.16
CA GLY A 184 3.80 -2.39 18.58
C GLY A 184 2.51 -2.15 19.37
N ARG A 185 1.47 -1.62 18.72
CA ARG A 185 0.16 -1.41 19.35
C ARG A 185 -0.66 -2.70 19.46
N PHE A 186 -0.60 -3.55 18.45
CA PHE A 186 -1.49 -4.72 18.30
C PHE A 186 -0.75 -6.06 18.47
N GLU A 187 0.48 -6.05 18.99
CA GLU A 187 1.33 -7.25 19.10
C GLU A 187 0.65 -8.40 19.87
N ALA A 188 -0.22 -8.07 20.82
CA ALA A 188 -0.99 -9.06 21.58
C ALA A 188 -2.20 -9.63 20.81
N GLU A 189 -2.63 -8.97 19.72
CA GLU A 189 -3.83 -9.32 18.93
C GLU A 189 -3.46 -9.95 17.57
N VAL A 190 -2.20 -9.74 17.13
CA VAL A 190 -1.72 -10.29 15.86
C VAL A 190 -1.44 -11.78 16.04
N SER A 191 -2.04 -12.63 15.20
CA SER A 191 -1.85 -14.08 15.25
C SER A 191 -0.36 -14.47 15.15
N ALA A 192 0.01 -15.60 15.75
CA ALA A 192 1.40 -16.09 15.78
C ALA A 192 2.07 -16.16 14.39
N ASP A 193 1.28 -16.36 13.33
CA ASP A 193 1.76 -16.38 11.94
C ASP A 193 2.20 -14.99 11.43
N ALA A 194 1.59 -13.92 11.91
CA ALA A 194 2.03 -12.56 11.61
C ALA A 194 3.23 -12.13 12.48
N VAL A 195 3.34 -12.65 13.70
CA VAL A 195 4.39 -12.32 14.69
C VAL A 195 5.76 -12.89 14.31
N SER A 196 5.83 -13.97 13.52
CA SER A 196 7.12 -14.54 13.09
C SER A 196 7.98 -13.54 12.29
N TYR A 197 7.45 -12.39 11.97
CA TYR A 197 8.05 -11.34 11.15
C TYR A 197 8.44 -10.06 11.90
N THR A 198 8.28 -10.02 13.22
CA THR A 198 8.61 -8.85 14.07
C THR A 198 10.12 -8.57 14.21
N HIS A 199 10.98 -9.38 13.63
CA HIS A 199 12.43 -9.14 13.59
C HIS A 199 12.89 -8.23 12.44
N LEU A 200 11.99 -7.46 11.82
CA LEU A 200 12.39 -6.36 10.94
C LEU A 200 13.04 -5.25 11.77
N THR A 201 14.34 -5.37 11.99
CA THR A 201 15.16 -4.23 12.37
C THR A 201 15.08 -3.21 11.23
N LEU A 202 14.19 -2.24 11.39
CA LEU A 202 14.07 -1.14 10.45
C LEU A 202 15.43 -0.42 10.37
N PRO A 203 15.92 -0.12 9.18
CA PRO A 203 17.11 0.68 9.03
C PRO A 203 16.91 2.03 9.71
N THR A 204 17.62 2.29 10.81
CA THR A 204 17.44 3.49 11.62
C THR A 204 18.07 4.76 11.04
N LYS A 205 18.72 4.65 9.87
CA LYS A 205 19.34 5.79 9.19
C LYS A 205 18.72 6.02 7.81
N TRP A 206 17.58 6.67 7.79
CA TRP A 206 16.89 7.05 6.54
C TRP A 206 17.14 8.49 6.09
N TRP A 207 17.80 9.32 6.93
CA TRP A 207 18.01 10.75 6.67
C TRP A 207 19.43 11.16 7.04
N GLY A 208 20.19 11.53 6.08
CA GLY A 208 21.40 12.35 6.12
C GLY A 208 21.32 13.36 5.00
#